data_f851b133551fc3eeb0fbed2dea81f7d9
#
_entry.id   f851b133551fc3eeb0fbed2dea81f7d9
#
_cell.length_a   1.000
_cell.length_b   1.000
_cell.length_c   1.000
_cell.angle_alpha   90.00
_cell.angle_beta   90.00
_cell.angle_gamma   90.00
#
_symmetry.space_group_name_H-M   'P 1'
#
loop_
_entity.id
_entity.type
_entity.pdbx_description
1 polymer ?
#
loop_
_entity_poly.entity_id
_entity_poly.type
_entity_poly.pdbx_seq_one_letter_code
_entity_poly.pdbx_strand_id
1 'polypeptide(L)'
;MTVHIITIDGPSGSGKGTLAAKIAAHYGFNLLDSGALYRLLGLSLFQRDLLNKIQEQLEQCVDFATHLDIEFKSTDAGTLIFLEGEDVTNTIRTEQVGEYASKVATVPELRQALFERQRAFIQTPGLVADGRDMATAIFPEAQAKIYLTASAESRAERRVKQLQGIGLDAKISDILSNIQARDKRDMERTVAPLKPAEEDRKSTR
;
A
#
# COMPACT_ATOMS: atom_id res chain seq x y z
N MET A 1 -27.74 2.23 -6.98
CA MET A 1 -26.84 3.36 -7.31
C MET A 1 -25.46 2.76 -7.57
N THR A 2 -24.80 3.11 -8.66
CA THR A 2 -23.44 2.63 -8.95
C THR A 2 -22.46 3.42 -8.09
N VAL A 3 -21.63 2.74 -7.28
CA VAL A 3 -20.58 3.38 -6.49
C VAL A 3 -19.41 3.71 -7.42
N HIS A 4 -18.98 4.96 -7.43
CA HIS A 4 -17.83 5.38 -8.24
C HIS A 4 -16.51 4.96 -7.62
N ILE A 5 -15.62 4.38 -8.45
CA ILE A 5 -14.30 3.92 -8.02
C ILE A 5 -13.24 4.62 -8.86
N ILE A 6 -12.26 5.21 -8.18
CA ILE A 6 -11.05 5.80 -8.76
C ILE A 6 -9.85 5.03 -8.22
N THR A 7 -9.03 4.49 -9.11
CA THR A 7 -7.81 3.79 -8.72
C THR A 7 -6.57 4.62 -9.03
N ILE A 8 -5.57 4.55 -8.14
CA ILE A 8 -4.28 5.23 -8.31
C ILE A 8 -3.18 4.22 -8.02
N ASP A 9 -2.56 3.73 -9.07
CA ASP A 9 -1.47 2.76 -8.99
C ASP A 9 -0.11 3.40 -9.29
N GLY A 10 0.95 2.75 -8.86
CA GLY A 10 2.32 3.21 -9.13
C GLY A 10 3.32 2.83 -8.02
N PRO A 11 4.62 3.09 -8.23
CA PRO A 11 5.68 2.69 -7.31
C PRO A 11 5.63 3.44 -5.97
N SER A 12 6.33 2.92 -4.96
CA SER A 12 6.43 3.56 -3.64
C SER A 12 7.05 4.95 -3.74
N GLY A 13 6.53 5.93 -2.99
CA GLY A 13 7.08 7.29 -2.97
C GLY A 13 6.76 8.15 -4.19
N SER A 14 5.91 7.70 -5.14
CA SER A 14 5.49 8.50 -6.30
C SER A 14 4.56 9.68 -5.96
N GLY A 15 3.97 9.69 -4.76
CA GLY A 15 3.04 10.74 -4.31
C GLY A 15 1.55 10.31 -4.40
N LYS A 16 1.29 9.04 -4.69
CA LYS A 16 -0.08 8.48 -4.83
C LYS A 16 -0.97 8.78 -3.62
N GLY A 17 -0.50 8.43 -2.42
CA GLY A 17 -1.29 8.60 -1.19
C GLY A 17 -1.74 10.07 -0.99
N THR A 18 -0.86 11.04 -1.27
CA THR A 18 -1.22 12.46 -1.21
C THR A 18 -2.28 12.82 -2.25
N LEU A 19 -2.15 12.28 -3.46
CA LEU A 19 -3.13 12.51 -4.54
C LEU A 19 -4.46 11.85 -4.19
N ALA A 20 -4.43 10.59 -3.73
CA ALA A 20 -5.62 9.84 -3.33
C ALA A 20 -6.39 10.53 -2.21
N ALA A 21 -5.71 10.98 -1.16
CA ALA A 21 -6.33 11.71 -0.06
C ALA A 21 -6.99 13.03 -0.52
N LYS A 22 -6.34 13.78 -1.42
CA LYS A 22 -6.92 15.02 -1.97
C LYS A 22 -8.14 14.76 -2.82
N ILE A 23 -8.13 13.71 -3.66
CA ILE A 23 -9.29 13.34 -4.48
C ILE A 23 -10.42 12.84 -3.59
N ALA A 24 -10.13 11.98 -2.63
CA ALA A 24 -11.13 11.47 -1.68
C ALA A 24 -11.81 12.61 -0.91
N ALA A 25 -11.03 13.55 -0.39
CA ALA A 25 -11.56 14.73 0.31
C ALA A 25 -12.40 15.63 -0.60
N HIS A 26 -11.96 15.84 -1.86
CA HIS A 26 -12.68 16.70 -2.82
C HIS A 26 -14.06 16.17 -3.18
N TYR A 27 -14.19 14.85 -3.36
CA TYR A 27 -15.46 14.20 -3.73
C TYR A 27 -16.25 13.65 -2.52
N GLY A 28 -15.69 13.70 -1.31
CA GLY A 28 -16.26 13.05 -0.12
C GLY A 28 -16.25 11.52 -0.23
N PHE A 29 -15.33 10.94 -0.99
CA PHE A 29 -15.23 9.50 -1.20
C PHE A 29 -14.44 8.82 -0.08
N ASN A 30 -14.72 7.53 0.13
CA ASN A 30 -13.92 6.68 1.01
C ASN A 30 -12.50 6.52 0.43
N LEU A 31 -11.53 6.29 1.29
CA LEU A 31 -10.14 6.10 0.91
C LEU A 31 -9.66 4.71 1.33
N LEU A 32 -9.12 3.95 0.39
CA LEU A 32 -8.37 2.72 0.63
C LEU A 32 -6.88 2.97 0.40
N ASP A 33 -6.07 2.86 1.44
CA ASP A 33 -4.62 2.66 1.34
C ASP A 33 -4.34 1.15 1.37
N SER A 34 -4.30 0.52 0.21
CA SER A 34 -3.97 -0.91 0.08
C SER A 34 -2.59 -1.23 0.66
N GLY A 35 -1.63 -0.32 0.48
CA GLY A 35 -0.29 -0.47 1.05
C GLY A 35 -0.29 -0.56 2.57
N ALA A 36 -1.19 0.13 3.25
CA ALA A 36 -1.33 0.04 4.70
C ALA A 36 -1.79 -1.36 5.14
N LEU A 37 -2.72 -1.99 4.42
CA LEU A 37 -3.17 -3.36 4.75
C LEU A 37 -2.03 -4.38 4.67
N TYR A 38 -1.22 -4.32 3.61
CA TYR A 38 -0.05 -5.20 3.48
C TYR A 38 1.03 -4.90 4.54
N ARG A 39 1.19 -3.65 4.95
CA ARG A 39 2.10 -3.26 6.02
C ARG A 39 1.63 -3.79 7.38
N LEU A 40 0.34 -3.70 7.66
CA LEU A 40 -0.26 -4.23 8.89
C LEU A 40 -0.14 -5.75 8.96
N LEU A 41 -0.44 -6.47 7.88
CA LEU A 41 -0.23 -7.91 7.83
C LEU A 41 1.26 -8.27 8.00
N GLY A 42 2.15 -7.58 7.30
CA GLY A 42 3.60 -7.80 7.42
C GLY A 42 4.12 -7.57 8.85
N LEU A 43 3.63 -6.53 9.53
CA LEU A 43 3.96 -6.23 10.92
C LEU A 43 3.42 -7.32 11.87
N SER A 44 2.15 -7.72 11.71
CA SER A 44 1.52 -8.78 12.49
C SER A 44 2.28 -10.11 12.36
N LEU A 45 2.66 -10.51 11.14
CA LEU A 45 3.43 -11.74 10.94
C LEU A 45 4.86 -11.63 11.50
N PHE A 46 5.47 -10.45 11.44
CA PHE A 46 6.78 -10.22 12.05
C PHE A 46 6.75 -10.36 13.58
N GLN A 47 5.77 -9.74 14.24
CA GLN A 47 5.58 -9.81 15.70
C GLN A 47 5.36 -11.24 16.20
N ARG A 48 4.91 -12.15 15.33
CA ARG A 48 4.65 -13.58 15.62
C ARG A 48 5.76 -14.52 15.15
N ASP A 49 6.90 -13.97 14.71
CA ASP A 49 8.00 -14.77 14.12
C ASP A 49 7.59 -15.62 12.90
N LEU A 50 6.53 -15.23 12.20
CA LEU A 50 5.99 -15.94 11.04
C LEU A 50 6.48 -15.37 9.69
N LEU A 51 6.92 -14.11 9.65
CA LEU A 51 7.26 -13.42 8.40
C LEU A 51 8.34 -14.15 7.55
N ASN A 52 9.27 -14.83 8.19
CA ASN A 52 10.31 -15.59 7.50
C ASN A 52 9.95 -17.08 7.36
N LYS A 53 8.81 -17.50 7.88
CA LYS A 53 8.30 -18.88 7.86
C LYS A 53 6.99 -19.00 7.07
N ILE A 54 6.66 -18.01 6.24
CA ILE A 54 5.37 -17.98 5.52
C ILE A 54 5.14 -19.25 4.72
N GLN A 55 6.16 -19.78 4.03
CA GLN A 55 6.03 -21.00 3.22
C GLN A 55 5.84 -22.26 4.06
N GLU A 56 6.43 -22.30 5.24
CA GLU A 56 6.36 -23.45 6.16
C GLU A 56 5.04 -23.46 6.96
N GLN A 57 4.48 -22.26 7.21
CA GLN A 57 3.29 -22.05 8.04
C GLN A 57 2.22 -21.26 7.28
N LEU A 58 2.02 -21.58 6.01
CA LEU A 58 1.17 -20.83 5.11
C LEU A 58 -0.28 -20.73 5.59
N GLU A 59 -0.87 -21.85 6.02
CA GLU A 59 -2.26 -21.89 6.51
C GLU A 59 -2.47 -20.96 7.70
N GLN A 60 -1.53 -20.97 8.65
CA GLN A 60 -1.57 -20.08 9.82
C GLN A 60 -1.42 -18.60 9.41
N CYS A 61 -0.54 -18.29 8.48
CA CYS A 61 -0.37 -16.93 7.95
C CYS A 61 -1.64 -16.45 7.22
N VAL A 62 -2.32 -17.32 6.48
CA VAL A 62 -3.59 -17.02 5.79
C VAL A 62 -4.70 -16.77 6.81
N ASP A 63 -4.76 -17.56 7.87
CA ASP A 63 -5.75 -17.36 8.94
C ASP A 63 -5.56 -15.99 9.62
N PHE A 64 -4.33 -15.61 9.98
CA PHE A 64 -4.03 -14.27 10.49
C PHE A 64 -4.38 -13.16 9.49
N ALA A 65 -4.12 -13.36 8.19
CA ALA A 65 -4.47 -12.37 7.17
C ALA A 65 -5.99 -12.16 7.06
N THR A 66 -6.76 -13.26 7.15
CA THR A 66 -8.21 -13.25 7.05
C THR A 66 -8.85 -12.56 8.26
N HIS A 67 -8.34 -12.84 9.47
CA HIS A 67 -8.88 -12.35 10.73
C HIS A 67 -8.10 -11.14 11.30
N LEU A 68 -7.29 -10.48 10.47
CA LEU A 68 -6.45 -9.37 10.89
C LEU A 68 -7.28 -8.27 11.57
N ASP A 69 -7.07 -8.05 12.87
CA ASP A 69 -7.76 -7.03 13.65
C ASP A 69 -7.10 -5.66 13.42
N ILE A 70 -7.76 -4.83 12.65
CA ILE A 70 -7.29 -3.49 12.30
C ILE A 70 -8.40 -2.46 12.42
N GLU A 71 -8.05 -1.29 12.92
CA GLU A 71 -8.96 -0.16 13.02
C GLU A 71 -8.30 1.11 12.46
N PHE A 72 -9.07 1.89 11.71
CA PHE A 72 -8.69 3.21 11.21
C PHE A 72 -9.57 4.26 11.87
N LYS A 73 -8.99 5.16 12.67
CA LYS A 73 -9.70 6.26 13.33
C LYS A 73 -9.32 7.59 12.70
N SER A 74 -10.30 8.26 12.10
CA SER A 74 -10.11 9.62 11.60
C SER A 74 -10.08 10.61 12.75
N THR A 75 -9.09 11.52 12.75
CA THR A 75 -8.95 12.63 13.69
C THR A 75 -8.66 13.91 12.95
N ASP A 76 -8.74 15.06 13.61
CA ASP A 76 -8.40 16.36 13.01
C ASP A 76 -6.92 16.42 12.56
N ALA A 77 -6.04 15.64 13.21
CA ALA A 77 -4.62 15.54 12.89
C ALA A 77 -4.28 14.49 11.81
N GLY A 78 -5.27 13.70 11.35
CA GLY A 78 -5.09 12.64 10.36
C GLY A 78 -5.70 11.31 10.82
N THR A 79 -5.30 10.23 10.16
CA THR A 79 -5.80 8.88 10.47
C THR A 79 -4.86 8.18 11.42
N LEU A 80 -5.35 7.78 12.58
CA LEU A 80 -4.70 6.83 13.47
C LEU A 80 -4.99 5.40 13.02
N ILE A 81 -4.01 4.52 13.16
CA ILE A 81 -4.07 3.14 12.69
C ILE A 81 -3.72 2.22 13.85
N PHE A 82 -4.63 1.31 14.14
CA PHE A 82 -4.49 0.33 15.20
C PHE A 82 -4.38 -1.08 14.63
N LEU A 83 -3.49 -1.86 15.21
CA LEU A 83 -3.34 -3.30 14.96
C LEU A 83 -3.52 -4.01 16.30
N GLU A 84 -4.55 -4.85 16.40
CA GLU A 84 -4.86 -5.60 17.65
C GLU A 84 -4.95 -4.69 18.88
N GLY A 85 -5.54 -3.50 18.69
CA GLY A 85 -5.71 -2.50 19.74
C GLY A 85 -4.48 -1.62 20.01
N GLU A 86 -3.32 -1.90 19.44
CA GLU A 86 -2.10 -1.08 19.58
C GLU A 86 -2.01 -0.01 18.49
N ASP A 87 -1.66 1.23 18.85
CA ASP A 87 -1.39 2.31 17.89
C ASP A 87 -0.09 2.05 17.14
N VAL A 88 -0.20 1.75 15.86
CA VAL A 88 0.94 1.48 14.95
C VAL A 88 1.09 2.55 13.87
N THR A 89 0.43 3.69 14.02
CA THR A 89 0.36 4.79 13.02
C THR A 89 1.73 5.19 12.47
N ASN A 90 2.72 5.33 13.35
CA ASN A 90 4.08 5.68 12.96
C ASN A 90 4.89 4.45 12.53
N THR A 91 4.70 3.32 13.22
CA THR A 91 5.43 2.07 12.98
C THR A 91 5.23 1.57 11.56
N ILE A 92 4.00 1.55 11.05
CA ILE A 92 3.72 1.06 9.70
C ILE A 92 4.34 1.92 8.59
N ARG A 93 4.76 3.15 8.90
CA ARG A 93 5.36 4.08 7.92
C ARG A 93 6.86 3.90 7.76
N THR A 94 7.49 3.06 8.57
CA THR A 94 8.93 2.77 8.52
C THR A 94 9.31 2.00 7.24
N GLU A 95 10.58 2.10 6.82
CA GLU A 95 11.10 1.33 5.68
C GLU A 95 11.06 -0.17 5.96
N GLN A 96 11.39 -0.57 7.19
CA GLN A 96 11.38 -1.97 7.61
C GLN A 96 10.00 -2.61 7.42
N VAL A 97 8.92 -1.97 7.87
CA VAL A 97 7.55 -2.47 7.67
C VAL A 97 7.17 -2.40 6.18
N GLY A 98 7.74 -1.46 5.43
CA GLY A 98 7.62 -1.44 3.97
C GLY A 98 8.20 -2.67 3.28
N GLU A 99 9.31 -3.20 3.79
CA GLU A 99 9.91 -4.46 3.31
C GLU A 99 9.05 -5.68 3.69
N TYR A 100 8.50 -5.70 4.91
CA TYR A 100 7.56 -6.75 5.34
C TYR A 100 6.35 -6.83 4.40
N ALA A 101 5.75 -5.68 4.10
CA ALA A 101 4.65 -5.59 3.13
C ALA A 101 5.04 -6.13 1.74
N SER A 102 6.24 -5.82 1.28
CA SER A 102 6.74 -6.28 -0.02
C SER A 102 6.93 -7.81 -0.05
N LYS A 103 7.39 -8.42 1.07
CA LYS A 103 7.48 -9.89 1.20
C LYS A 103 6.09 -10.54 1.18
N VAL A 104 5.16 -10.06 1.98
CA VAL A 104 3.77 -10.55 2.04
C VAL A 104 3.09 -10.45 0.68
N ALA A 105 3.30 -9.36 -0.05
CA ALA A 105 2.66 -9.12 -1.34
C ALA A 105 3.12 -10.06 -2.46
N THR A 106 4.18 -10.85 -2.27
CA THR A 106 4.60 -11.88 -3.24
C THR A 106 3.87 -13.21 -3.06
N VAL A 107 3.13 -13.40 -1.96
CA VAL A 107 2.47 -14.66 -1.63
C VAL A 107 1.00 -14.62 -2.10
N PRO A 108 0.61 -15.45 -3.09
CA PRO A 108 -0.72 -15.41 -3.69
C PRO A 108 -1.85 -15.62 -2.67
N GLU A 109 -1.69 -16.52 -1.74
CA GLU A 109 -2.69 -16.90 -0.74
C GLU A 109 -2.95 -15.74 0.24
N LEU A 110 -1.90 -15.02 0.66
CA LEU A 110 -2.04 -13.84 1.52
C LEU A 110 -2.70 -12.67 0.77
N ARG A 111 -2.43 -12.55 -0.52
CA ARG A 111 -3.11 -11.58 -1.39
C ARG A 111 -4.60 -11.90 -1.50
N GLN A 112 -4.94 -13.19 -1.68
CA GLN A 112 -6.33 -13.64 -1.74
C GLN A 112 -7.05 -13.39 -0.41
N ALA A 113 -6.42 -13.63 0.73
CA ALA A 113 -6.99 -13.34 2.04
C ALA A 113 -7.32 -11.85 2.25
N LEU A 114 -6.50 -10.95 1.68
CA LEU A 114 -6.75 -9.50 1.75
C LEU A 114 -7.70 -8.98 0.65
N PHE A 115 -8.04 -9.79 -0.36
CA PHE A 115 -8.83 -9.35 -1.52
C PHE A 115 -10.22 -8.85 -1.10
N GLU A 116 -10.99 -9.69 -0.40
CA GLU A 116 -12.35 -9.34 0.02
C GLU A 116 -12.35 -8.14 0.98
N ARG A 117 -11.35 -8.04 1.85
CA ARG A 117 -11.19 -6.90 2.75
C ARG A 117 -10.99 -5.60 1.99
N GLN A 118 -10.20 -5.59 0.93
CA GLN A 118 -10.03 -4.41 0.08
C GLN A 118 -11.32 -4.05 -0.65
N ARG A 119 -12.04 -5.03 -1.16
CA ARG A 119 -13.32 -4.81 -1.85
C ARG A 119 -14.42 -4.30 -0.92
N ALA A 120 -14.39 -4.63 0.37
CA ALA A 120 -15.33 -4.13 1.37
C ALA A 120 -15.27 -2.59 1.56
N PHE A 121 -14.21 -1.92 1.06
CA PHE A 121 -14.14 -0.46 1.03
C PHE A 121 -15.04 0.19 -0.04
N ILE A 122 -15.65 -0.59 -0.95
CA ILE A 122 -16.64 -0.09 -1.91
C ILE A 122 -17.90 0.30 -1.16
N GLN A 123 -18.01 1.56 -0.80
CA GLN A 123 -19.16 2.13 -0.07
C GLN A 123 -19.53 3.48 -0.68
N THR A 124 -20.83 3.85 -0.53
CA THR A 124 -21.29 5.17 -0.90
C THR A 124 -20.59 6.27 -0.09
N PRO A 125 -20.32 7.45 -0.67
CA PRO A 125 -20.68 7.87 -2.02
C PRO A 125 -19.72 7.41 -3.13
N GLY A 126 -18.53 6.88 -2.82
CA GLY A 126 -17.53 6.41 -3.77
C GLY A 126 -16.25 5.97 -3.07
N LEU A 127 -15.28 5.48 -3.84
CA LEU A 127 -13.99 4.97 -3.38
C LEU A 127 -12.83 5.56 -4.18
N VAL A 128 -11.78 6.00 -3.50
CA VAL A 128 -10.44 6.20 -4.06
C VAL A 128 -9.52 5.14 -3.50
N ALA A 129 -8.94 4.31 -4.36
CA ALA A 129 -8.05 3.21 -3.97
C ALA A 129 -6.61 3.49 -4.41
N ASP A 130 -5.69 3.59 -3.45
CA ASP A 130 -4.25 3.75 -3.65
C ASP A 130 -3.55 2.40 -3.50
N GLY A 131 -2.79 1.98 -4.53
CA GLY A 131 -2.08 0.70 -4.47
C GLY A 131 -1.01 0.48 -5.54
N ARG A 132 -0.96 -0.77 -6.03
CA ARG A 132 -0.03 -1.26 -7.06
C ARG A 132 -0.74 -1.95 -8.21
N ASP A 133 -1.91 -2.48 -7.93
CA ASP A 133 -2.70 -3.36 -8.78
C ASP A 133 -4.20 -3.13 -8.59
N MET A 134 -4.57 -1.94 -8.14
CA MET A 134 -5.96 -1.57 -7.93
C MET A 134 -6.76 -1.64 -9.23
N ALA A 135 -6.22 -1.04 -10.30
CA ALA A 135 -6.86 -1.01 -11.62
C ALA A 135 -6.81 -2.36 -12.36
N THR A 136 -5.81 -3.22 -12.04
CA THR A 136 -5.58 -4.45 -12.80
C THR A 136 -6.11 -5.71 -12.13
N ALA A 137 -6.24 -5.71 -10.79
CA ALA A 137 -6.61 -6.91 -10.04
C ALA A 137 -7.78 -6.67 -9.06
N ILE A 138 -7.76 -5.60 -8.26
CA ILE A 138 -8.72 -5.44 -7.17
C ILE A 138 -10.02 -4.79 -7.66
N PHE A 139 -9.94 -3.74 -8.48
CA PHE A 139 -11.07 -2.97 -9.01
C PHE A 139 -10.92 -2.76 -10.53
N PRO A 140 -10.90 -3.84 -11.32
CA PRO A 140 -10.76 -3.71 -12.79
C PRO A 140 -11.95 -2.97 -13.43
N GLU A 141 -13.09 -2.87 -12.72
CA GLU A 141 -14.29 -2.13 -13.10
C GLU A 141 -14.23 -0.63 -12.79
N ALA A 142 -13.13 -0.12 -12.20
CA ALA A 142 -13.00 1.29 -11.84
C ALA A 142 -13.22 2.23 -13.03
N GLN A 143 -14.01 3.29 -12.84
CA GLN A 143 -14.37 4.27 -13.87
C GLN A 143 -13.22 5.22 -14.20
N ALA A 144 -12.30 5.42 -13.25
CA ALA A 144 -11.08 6.19 -13.50
C ALA A 144 -9.87 5.43 -12.97
N LYS A 145 -8.89 5.21 -13.85
CA LYS A 145 -7.64 4.51 -13.58
C LYS A 145 -6.49 5.45 -13.81
N ILE A 146 -5.65 5.63 -12.81
CA ILE A 146 -4.51 6.55 -12.83
C ILE A 146 -3.24 5.77 -12.48
N TYR A 147 -2.24 5.81 -13.35
CA TYR A 147 -0.92 5.28 -13.05
C TYR A 147 0.05 6.45 -12.80
N LEU A 148 0.43 6.67 -11.53
CA LEU A 148 1.32 7.74 -11.13
C LEU A 148 2.74 7.23 -10.94
N THR A 149 3.68 7.74 -11.72
CA THR A 149 5.09 7.37 -11.68
C THR A 149 6.00 8.55 -11.35
N ALA A 150 7.19 8.26 -10.85
CA ALA A 150 8.31 9.18 -10.67
C ALA A 150 9.60 8.37 -10.72
N SER A 151 10.72 8.97 -11.16
CA SER A 151 12.01 8.29 -11.20
C SER A 151 12.46 7.82 -9.80
N ALA A 152 13.25 6.76 -9.73
CA ALA A 152 13.77 6.25 -8.46
C ALA A 152 14.60 7.31 -7.73
N GLU A 153 15.36 8.11 -8.50
CA GLU A 153 16.20 9.20 -8.01
C GLU A 153 15.36 10.30 -7.35
N SER A 154 14.32 10.79 -8.04
CA SER A 154 13.43 11.81 -7.46
C SER A 154 12.69 11.35 -6.22
N ARG A 155 12.38 10.05 -6.14
CA ARG A 155 11.76 9.44 -4.95
C ARG A 155 12.76 9.30 -3.81
N ALA A 156 14.01 8.93 -4.10
CA ALA A 156 15.10 8.86 -3.13
C ALA A 156 15.38 10.24 -2.53
N GLU A 157 15.50 11.27 -3.35
CA GLU A 157 15.71 12.65 -2.89
C GLU A 157 14.60 13.13 -1.95
N ARG A 158 13.34 12.88 -2.32
CA ARG A 158 12.18 13.22 -1.46
C ARG A 158 12.25 12.48 -0.13
N ARG A 159 12.65 11.21 -0.15
CA ARG A 159 12.73 10.41 1.07
C ARG A 159 13.85 10.87 2.00
N VAL A 160 15.01 11.19 1.44
CA VAL A 160 16.12 11.79 2.22
C VAL A 160 15.67 13.08 2.90
N LYS A 161 15.01 13.99 2.18
CA LYS A 161 14.48 15.23 2.76
C LYS A 161 13.46 14.98 3.88
N GLN A 162 12.60 13.96 3.74
CA GLN A 162 11.66 13.56 4.78
C GLN A 162 12.37 13.07 6.05
N LEU A 163 13.40 12.22 5.89
CA LEU A 163 14.18 11.69 7.02
C LEU A 163 14.96 12.80 7.73
N GLN A 164 15.61 13.69 6.97
CA GLN A 164 16.29 14.87 7.53
C GLN A 164 15.33 15.77 8.30
N GLY A 165 14.10 15.95 7.82
CA GLY A 165 13.07 16.75 8.50
C GLY A 165 12.66 16.22 9.88
N ILE A 166 12.92 14.93 10.16
CA ILE A 166 12.69 14.29 11.47
C ILE A 166 14.01 13.98 12.21
N GLY A 167 15.14 14.59 11.79
CA GLY A 167 16.44 14.46 12.44
C GLY A 167 17.16 13.14 12.18
N LEU A 168 16.77 12.39 11.13
CA LEU A 168 17.44 11.16 10.74
C LEU A 168 18.31 11.38 9.51
N ASP A 169 19.59 11.05 9.62
CA ASP A 169 20.51 11.01 8.49
C ASP A 169 20.39 9.69 7.72
N ALA A 170 20.29 9.80 6.39
CA ALA A 170 20.27 8.64 5.50
C ALA A 170 21.09 8.93 4.25
N LYS A 171 21.88 7.95 3.82
CA LYS A 171 22.62 8.04 2.57
C LYS A 171 21.67 7.85 1.39
N ILE A 172 21.71 8.76 0.44
CA ILE A 172 20.85 8.70 -0.75
C ILE A 172 21.07 7.43 -1.56
N SER A 173 22.31 6.90 -1.60
CA SER A 173 22.65 5.64 -2.26
C SER A 173 21.88 4.44 -1.69
N ASP A 174 21.76 4.39 -0.37
CA ASP A 174 21.10 3.28 0.33
C ASP A 174 19.59 3.35 0.11
N ILE A 175 19.03 4.56 0.22
CA ILE A 175 17.61 4.80 -0.08
C ILE A 175 17.30 4.47 -1.54
N LEU A 176 18.12 4.90 -2.49
CA LEU A 176 17.94 4.61 -3.91
C LEU A 176 17.98 3.09 -4.19
N SER A 177 18.97 2.39 -3.63
CA SER A 177 19.10 0.94 -3.75
C SER A 177 17.85 0.22 -3.22
N ASN A 178 17.35 0.62 -2.04
CA ASN A 178 16.15 0.04 -1.45
C ASN A 178 14.90 0.29 -2.31
N ILE A 179 14.75 1.50 -2.86
CA ILE A 179 13.66 1.85 -3.78
C ILE A 179 13.71 0.98 -5.02
N GLN A 180 14.88 0.84 -5.66
CA GLN A 180 15.04 0.05 -6.89
C GLN A 180 14.78 -1.45 -6.63
N ALA A 181 15.28 -1.99 -5.52
CA ALA A 181 15.03 -3.38 -5.13
C ALA A 181 13.54 -3.65 -4.89
N ARG A 182 12.83 -2.70 -4.29
CA ARG A 182 11.40 -2.79 -4.06
C ARG A 182 10.60 -2.70 -5.37
N ASP A 183 10.93 -1.74 -6.23
CA ASP A 183 10.28 -1.58 -7.54
C ASP A 183 10.44 -2.86 -8.37
N LYS A 184 11.65 -3.44 -8.37
CA LYS A 184 11.91 -4.70 -9.05
C LYS A 184 10.99 -5.81 -8.53
N ARG A 185 10.89 -5.99 -7.22
CA ARG A 185 9.97 -6.99 -6.63
C ARG A 185 8.52 -6.72 -7.01
N ASP A 186 8.05 -5.46 -6.94
CA ASP A 186 6.67 -5.09 -7.27
C ASP A 186 6.36 -5.33 -8.76
N MET A 187 7.33 -5.13 -9.68
CA MET A 187 7.16 -5.32 -11.12
C MET A 187 7.31 -6.78 -11.57
N GLU A 188 8.20 -7.54 -10.93
CA GLU A 188 8.55 -8.90 -11.36
C GLU A 188 7.77 -10.00 -10.63
N ARG A 189 6.95 -9.66 -9.62
CA ARG A 189 6.12 -10.67 -8.94
C ARG A 189 5.18 -11.36 -9.91
N THR A 190 5.01 -12.67 -9.75
CA THR A 190 4.22 -13.52 -10.65
C THR A 190 2.72 -13.23 -10.61
N VAL A 191 2.21 -12.77 -9.45
CA VAL A 191 0.80 -12.46 -9.26
C VAL A 191 0.61 -10.95 -9.13
N ALA A 192 -0.27 -10.39 -9.95
CA ALA A 192 -0.65 -8.97 -9.98
C ALA A 192 0.57 -8.02 -9.98
N PRO A 193 1.48 -8.12 -10.97
CA PRO A 193 2.65 -7.25 -11.04
C PRO A 193 2.26 -5.79 -11.14
N LEU A 194 3.11 -4.89 -10.62
CA LEU A 194 2.93 -3.46 -10.80
C LEU A 194 3.09 -3.10 -12.28
N LYS A 195 1.98 -2.82 -12.92
CA LYS A 195 1.92 -2.35 -14.32
C LYS A 195 0.70 -1.46 -14.53
N PRO A 196 0.76 -0.50 -15.46
CA PRO A 196 -0.42 0.26 -15.84
C PRO A 196 -1.49 -0.65 -16.45
N ALA A 197 -2.77 -0.38 -16.18
CA ALA A 197 -3.86 -0.96 -16.93
C ALA A 197 -3.91 -0.36 -18.35
N GLU A 198 -4.60 -1.04 -19.29
CA GLU A 198 -4.65 -0.58 -20.69
C GLU A 198 -5.29 0.81 -20.83
N GLU A 199 -6.24 1.12 -19.95
CA GLU A 199 -6.98 2.39 -19.92
C GLU A 199 -6.42 3.43 -18.96
N ASP A 200 -5.24 3.21 -18.37
CA ASP A 200 -4.66 4.11 -17.40
C ASP A 200 -4.29 5.47 -18.01
N ARG A 201 -4.69 6.54 -17.32
CA ARG A 201 -4.13 7.88 -17.55
C ARG A 201 -2.76 7.96 -16.91
N LYS A 202 -1.71 7.91 -17.72
CA LYS A 202 -0.32 8.00 -17.23
C LYS A 202 0.01 9.42 -16.82
N SER A 203 0.54 9.60 -15.61
CA SER A 203 1.10 10.85 -15.13
C SER A 203 2.50 10.60 -14.56
N THR A 204 3.48 11.37 -15.05
CA THR A 204 4.88 11.35 -14.58
C THR A 204 5.17 12.66 -13.83
N ARG A 205 5.80 12.58 -12.67
CA ARG A 205 6.30 13.71 -11.88
C ARG A 205 7.80 13.67 -11.71
#